data_50e317522da4d4132a940b1763519daa
#
_entry.id   50e317522da4d4132a940b1763519daa
#
_cell.length_a   1.000
_cell.length_b   1.000
_cell.length_c   1.000
_cell.angle_alpha   90.00
_cell.angle_beta   90.00
_cell.angle_gamma   90.00
#
_symmetry.space_group_name_H-M   'P 1'
#
loop_
_entity.id
_entity.type
_entity.pdbx_description
1 polymer ?
#
loop_
_entity_poly.entity_id
_entity_poly.type
_entity_poly.pdbx_seq_one_letter_code
_entity_poly.pdbx_strand_id
1 'polypeptide(L)'
;MPAAYVIVEMNISQPEQYKEYMARAPAAVKAAGGEYLVRGGKQETLEGDWKPHRVAMLRFPSYEQAKAFYDGELYTQARGFRKGATEYFNMVLVEGVAAPV
;
A
#
# COMPACT_ATOMS: atom_id res chain seq x y z
N MET A 1 10.68 9.38 -16.65
CA MET A 1 9.47 9.49 -15.81
C MET A 1 9.78 9.08 -14.39
N PRO A 2 9.42 9.88 -13.40
CA PRO A 2 9.66 9.47 -12.02
C PRO A 2 8.71 8.33 -11.62
N ALA A 3 9.22 7.48 -10.76
CA ALA A 3 8.39 6.45 -10.15
C ALA A 3 7.42 7.10 -9.16
N ALA A 4 6.42 6.35 -8.72
CA ALA A 4 5.50 6.81 -7.71
C ALA A 4 5.42 5.77 -6.61
N TYR A 5 5.10 6.23 -5.41
CA TYR A 5 5.08 5.39 -4.23
C TYR A 5 3.73 5.47 -3.54
N VAL A 6 3.25 4.32 -3.11
CA VAL A 6 2.04 4.25 -2.30
C VAL A 6 2.50 3.87 -0.89
N ILE A 7 2.20 4.73 0.06
CA ILE A 7 2.59 4.53 1.45
C ILE A 7 1.32 4.21 2.23
N VAL A 8 1.34 3.10 2.93
CA VAL A 8 0.17 2.59 3.63
C VAL A 8 0.49 2.38 5.09
N GLU A 9 -0.43 2.78 5.94
CA GLU A 9 -0.33 2.54 7.37
C GLU A 9 -1.69 2.05 7.86
N MET A 10 -1.70 0.96 8.63
CA MET A 10 -2.95 0.42 9.10
C MET A 10 -2.78 -0.28 10.45
N ASN A 11 -3.91 -0.49 11.12
CA ASN A 11 -3.98 -1.33 12.30
C ASN A 11 -4.98 -2.44 12.03
N ILE A 12 -4.48 -3.67 11.91
CA ILE A 12 -5.30 -4.82 11.58
C ILE A 12 -6.03 -5.30 12.83
N SER A 13 -7.37 -5.33 12.78
CA SER A 13 -8.21 -5.78 13.90
C SER A 13 -8.75 -7.19 13.69
N GLN A 14 -8.86 -7.64 12.43
CA GLN A 14 -9.37 -8.98 12.10
C GLN A 14 -8.35 -9.68 11.21
N PRO A 15 -7.29 -10.28 11.78
CA PRO A 15 -6.21 -10.87 10.98
C PRO A 15 -6.66 -11.94 10.00
N GLU A 16 -7.61 -12.79 10.39
CA GLU A 16 -8.06 -13.86 9.50
C GLU A 16 -8.77 -13.30 8.27
N GLN A 17 -9.62 -12.31 8.46
CA GLN A 17 -10.29 -11.65 7.34
C GLN A 17 -9.27 -10.89 6.48
N TYR A 18 -8.29 -10.25 7.11
CA TYR A 18 -7.28 -9.48 6.39
C TYR A 18 -6.42 -10.35 5.47
N LYS A 19 -6.26 -11.63 5.81
CA LYS A 19 -5.53 -12.57 4.95
C LYS A 19 -6.14 -12.69 3.57
N GLU A 20 -7.47 -12.56 3.47
CA GLU A 20 -8.14 -12.60 2.16
C GLU A 20 -7.72 -11.41 1.29
N TYR A 21 -7.62 -10.24 1.91
CA TYR A 21 -7.13 -9.06 1.20
C TYR A 21 -5.66 -9.25 0.80
N MET A 22 -4.82 -9.74 1.71
CA MET A 22 -3.40 -9.95 1.44
C MET A 22 -3.16 -11.00 0.34
N ALA A 23 -4.08 -11.92 0.16
CA ALA A 23 -3.98 -12.93 -0.89
C ALA A 23 -4.31 -12.36 -2.27
N ARG A 24 -5.08 -11.28 -2.33
CA ARG A 24 -5.57 -10.71 -3.59
C ARG A 24 -4.86 -9.44 -4.04
N ALA A 25 -4.42 -8.62 -3.08
CA ALA A 25 -3.77 -7.35 -3.41
C ALA A 25 -2.52 -7.49 -4.29
N PRO A 26 -1.65 -8.50 -4.08
CA PRO A 26 -0.44 -8.63 -4.91
C PRO A 26 -0.71 -8.75 -6.40
N ALA A 27 -1.79 -9.44 -6.79
CA ALA A 27 -2.12 -9.56 -8.21
C ALA A 27 -2.47 -8.20 -8.83
N ALA A 28 -3.20 -7.37 -8.07
CA ALA A 28 -3.56 -6.03 -8.52
C ALA A 28 -2.31 -5.14 -8.65
N VAL A 29 -1.39 -5.25 -7.69
CA VAL A 29 -0.14 -4.50 -7.72
C VAL A 29 0.69 -4.91 -8.94
N LYS A 30 0.85 -6.20 -9.16
CA LYS A 30 1.63 -6.73 -10.27
C LYS A 30 1.02 -6.34 -11.61
N ALA A 31 -0.29 -6.40 -11.74
CA ALA A 31 -0.98 -6.06 -12.98
C ALA A 31 -0.73 -4.62 -13.42
N ALA A 32 -0.45 -3.72 -12.48
CA ALA A 32 -0.16 -2.32 -12.78
C ALA A 32 1.35 -2.04 -12.84
N GLY A 33 2.17 -3.07 -12.82
CA GLY A 33 3.62 -2.92 -12.89
C GLY A 33 4.27 -2.53 -11.58
N GLY A 34 3.56 -2.69 -10.48
CA GLY A 34 4.06 -2.32 -9.15
C GLY A 34 4.80 -3.43 -8.45
N GLU A 35 5.46 -3.06 -7.35
CA GLU A 35 6.15 -4.02 -6.51
C GLU A 35 6.10 -3.55 -5.05
N TYR A 36 6.18 -4.51 -4.12
CA TYR A 36 6.26 -4.20 -2.70
C TYR A 36 7.70 -3.87 -2.32
N LEU A 37 7.89 -2.76 -1.62
CA LEU A 37 9.18 -2.37 -1.06
C LEU A 37 9.23 -2.64 0.43
N VAL A 38 8.09 -2.44 1.11
CA VAL A 38 7.92 -2.68 2.54
C VAL A 38 6.59 -3.37 2.71
N ARG A 39 6.55 -4.41 3.51
CA ARG A 39 5.30 -5.13 3.75
C ARG A 39 5.26 -5.65 5.20
N GLY A 40 5.12 -4.70 6.12
CA GLY A 40 5.01 -5.03 7.53
C GLY A 40 6.32 -5.47 8.18
N GLY A 41 7.45 -4.93 7.72
CA GLY A 41 8.74 -5.25 8.28
C GLY A 41 8.99 -4.58 9.63
N LYS A 42 10.15 -4.88 10.21
CA LYS A 42 10.57 -4.29 11.48
C LYS A 42 10.62 -2.77 11.35
N GLN A 43 10.12 -2.08 12.36
CA GLN A 43 10.05 -0.62 12.35
C GLN A 43 10.26 -0.05 13.75
N GLU A 44 10.67 1.21 13.78
CA GLU A 44 10.74 1.97 15.03
C GLU A 44 10.60 3.45 14.72
N THR A 45 9.95 4.19 15.62
CA THR A 45 9.81 5.64 15.48
C THR A 45 11.11 6.28 15.96
N LEU A 46 11.75 7.06 15.09
CA LEU A 46 13.00 7.73 15.43
C LEU A 46 12.78 9.11 16.03
N GLU A 47 11.71 9.78 15.64
CA GLU A 47 11.35 11.09 16.17
C GLU A 47 9.84 11.28 16.11
N GLY A 48 9.32 12.07 17.04
CA GLY A 48 7.92 12.48 17.02
C GLY A 48 6.98 11.49 17.67
N ASP A 49 5.71 11.82 17.60
CA ASP A 49 4.65 11.04 18.26
C ASP A 49 4.01 10.00 17.35
N TRP A 50 4.39 9.97 16.09
CA TRP A 50 3.80 9.03 15.14
C TRP A 50 4.36 7.64 15.35
N LYS A 51 3.50 6.74 15.80
CA LYS A 51 3.87 5.34 16.07
C LYS A 51 2.95 4.43 15.24
N PRO A 52 3.26 4.24 13.95
CA PRO A 52 2.40 3.43 13.09
C PRO A 52 2.36 1.98 13.54
N HIS A 53 1.23 1.32 13.40
CA HIS A 53 1.09 -0.09 13.76
C HIS A 53 1.74 -0.98 12.71
N ARG A 54 1.41 -0.78 11.45
CA ARG A 54 1.98 -1.56 10.34
C ARG A 54 2.14 -0.66 9.13
N VAL A 55 3.29 -0.73 8.49
CA VAL A 55 3.60 0.08 7.32
C VAL A 55 3.84 -0.82 6.12
N ALA A 56 3.29 -0.44 4.98
CA ALA A 56 3.59 -1.06 3.70
C ALA A 56 3.94 0.04 2.71
N MET A 57 4.81 -0.28 1.76
CA MET A 57 5.14 0.65 0.68
C MET A 57 5.17 -0.10 -0.63
N LEU A 58 4.62 0.53 -1.65
CA LEU A 58 4.60 0.00 -3.01
C LEU A 58 5.28 1.01 -3.92
N ARG A 59 5.91 0.50 -4.98
CA ARG A 59 6.49 1.34 -6.04
C ARG A 59 5.82 1.01 -7.36
N PHE A 60 5.48 2.04 -8.11
CA PHE A 60 4.94 1.91 -9.47
C PHE A 60 5.80 2.71 -10.43
N PRO A 61 5.84 2.31 -11.71
CA PRO A 61 6.68 3.02 -12.70
C PRO A 61 6.31 4.49 -12.89
N SER A 62 5.05 4.87 -12.63
CA SER A 62 4.60 6.25 -12.78
C SER A 62 3.43 6.53 -11.85
N TYR A 63 3.15 7.81 -11.64
CA TYR A 63 2.00 8.26 -10.87
C TYR A 63 0.71 7.73 -11.49
N GLU A 64 0.61 7.81 -12.82
CA GLU A 64 -0.59 7.38 -13.55
C GLU A 64 -0.85 5.89 -13.40
N GLN A 65 0.21 5.08 -13.41
CA GLN A 65 0.05 3.63 -13.22
C GLN A 65 -0.37 3.30 -11.78
N ALA A 66 0.15 4.02 -10.79
CA ALA A 66 -0.26 3.85 -9.41
C ALA A 66 -1.73 4.21 -9.23
N LYS A 67 -2.17 5.30 -9.88
CA LYS A 67 -3.56 5.72 -9.83
C LYS A 67 -4.46 4.68 -10.51
N ALA A 68 -4.02 4.15 -11.64
CA ALA A 68 -4.76 3.10 -12.36
C ALA A 68 -4.88 1.83 -11.52
N PHE A 69 -3.84 1.48 -10.76
CA PHE A 69 -3.90 0.38 -9.81
C PHE A 69 -5.04 0.60 -8.80
N TYR A 70 -5.07 1.77 -8.18
CA TYR A 70 -6.05 2.06 -7.13
C TYR A 70 -7.47 2.08 -7.68
N ASP A 71 -7.67 2.67 -8.85
CA ASP A 71 -8.99 2.82 -9.46
C ASP A 71 -9.42 1.57 -10.23
N GLY A 72 -8.50 0.62 -10.45
CA GLY A 72 -8.78 -0.56 -11.25
C GLY A 72 -9.68 -1.57 -10.55
N GLU A 73 -10.24 -2.47 -11.34
CA GLU A 73 -11.19 -3.45 -10.86
C GLU A 73 -10.55 -4.45 -9.87
N LEU A 74 -9.33 -4.90 -10.16
CA LEU A 74 -8.67 -5.87 -9.30
C LEU A 74 -8.50 -5.36 -7.88
N TYR A 75 -8.01 -4.11 -7.74
CA TYR A 75 -7.82 -3.57 -6.40
C TYR A 75 -9.14 -3.19 -5.75
N THR A 76 -10.12 -2.74 -6.52
CA THR A 76 -11.45 -2.45 -6.01
C THR A 76 -12.07 -3.70 -5.37
N GLN A 77 -11.91 -4.84 -6.04
CA GLN A 77 -12.38 -6.12 -5.50
C GLN A 77 -11.59 -6.52 -4.25
N ALA A 78 -10.25 -6.38 -4.30
CA ALA A 78 -9.41 -6.71 -3.15
C ALA A 78 -9.79 -5.90 -1.92
N ARG A 79 -10.06 -4.59 -2.08
CA ARG A 79 -10.46 -3.72 -0.98
C ARG A 79 -11.71 -4.21 -0.26
N GLY A 80 -12.62 -4.83 -0.99
CA GLY A 80 -13.83 -5.36 -0.40
C GLY A 80 -13.54 -6.40 0.69
N PHE A 81 -12.44 -7.12 0.56
CA PHE A 81 -12.09 -8.16 1.54
C PHE A 81 -11.49 -7.60 2.82
N ARG A 82 -10.95 -6.37 2.81
CA ARG A 82 -10.41 -5.78 4.04
C ARG A 82 -11.40 -4.88 4.75
N LYS A 83 -12.56 -4.65 4.18
CA LYS A 83 -13.56 -3.79 4.80
C LYS A 83 -13.98 -4.37 6.15
N GLY A 84 -13.81 -3.58 7.19
CA GLY A 84 -14.12 -4.04 8.56
C GLY A 84 -13.00 -4.84 9.21
N ALA A 85 -11.88 -5.08 8.52
CA ALA A 85 -10.79 -5.87 9.06
C ALA A 85 -9.70 -5.03 9.72
N THR A 86 -9.80 -3.70 9.64
CA THR A 86 -8.81 -2.78 10.22
C THR A 86 -9.51 -1.72 11.07
N GLU A 87 -8.81 -1.26 12.12
CA GLU A 87 -9.26 -0.11 12.91
C GLU A 87 -9.17 1.16 12.07
N TYR A 88 -8.10 1.26 11.28
CA TYR A 88 -7.92 2.33 10.32
C TYR A 88 -7.02 1.83 9.19
N PHE A 89 -7.10 2.50 8.06
CA PHE A 89 -6.30 2.16 6.88
C PHE A 89 -6.06 3.46 6.11
N ASN A 90 -4.82 3.93 6.15
CA ASN A 90 -4.42 5.17 5.48
C ASN A 90 -3.52 4.83 4.32
N MET A 91 -3.76 5.47 3.19
CA MET A 91 -3.01 5.23 1.98
C MET A 91 -2.79 6.55 1.25
N VAL A 92 -1.53 6.85 0.93
CA VAL A 92 -1.20 8.07 0.21
C VAL A 92 -0.31 7.74 -0.98
N LEU A 93 -0.57 8.40 -2.10
CA LEU A 93 0.20 8.27 -3.33
C LEU A 93 1.09 9.49 -3.48
N VAL A 94 2.40 9.26 -3.63
CA VAL A 94 3.39 10.33 -3.73
C VAL A 94 4.28 10.08 -4.93
N GLU A 95 4.45 11.09 -5.78
CA GLU A 95 5.38 10.97 -6.90
C GLU A 95 6.82 11.10 -6.39
N GLY A 96 7.68 10.25 -6.90
CA GLY A 96 9.10 10.28 -6.53
C GLY A 96 9.84 11.39 -7.25
N VAL A 97 11.11 11.56 -6.89
CA VAL A 97 11.95 12.55 -7.57
C VAL A 97 12.25 12.09 -9.00
N ALA A 98 12.35 13.04 -9.93
CA ALA A 98 12.62 12.73 -11.33
C ALA A 98 14.04 12.21 -11.56
N ALA A 99 14.97 12.63 -10.70
CA ALA A 99 16.36 12.22 -10.77
C ALA A 99 16.93 12.10 -9.37
N PRO A 100 17.97 11.27 -9.15
CA PRO A 100 18.62 11.18 -7.85
C PRO A 100 19.17 12.53 -7.39
N VAL A 101 19.04 12.83 -6.12
CA VAL A 101 19.60 14.04 -5.52
C VAL A 101 20.66 13.68 -4.50
#